data_0a84c2250ef486832daf537473f8753c
#
_entry.id   0a84c2250ef486832daf537473f8753c
#
_cell.length_a   1.000
_cell.length_b   1.000
_cell.length_c   1.000
_cell.angle_alpha   90.00
_cell.angle_beta   90.00
_cell.angle_gamma   90.00
#
_symmetry.space_group_name_H-M   'P 1'
#
loop_
_entity.id
_entity.type
_entity.pdbx_description
1 polymer ?
#
loop_
_entity_poly.entity_id
_entity_poly.type
_entity_poly.pdbx_seq_one_letter_code
_entity_poly.pdbx_strand_id
1 'polypeptide(L)'
;MRLGRIPWINCYPIYGAIDRGLIEVSAEIVSGTASELNDLLAAGALQVSAVSAVEYARNAAMYHLLPDLAITCDGPVHSVVLFSKRPVNELSGHTVLLSASSRTSILLLELLTRHRWNIRPQYATARAEANDLATLAALPHDAVLVIGDAALHLSASAAYPVRVDLGEEWKAWTGLPFVFAVWAARRDAAGGAVASLHQKLLESRAWGLSHLDELAAAAAHNTGVAEPVCRAYLDNLDYALSYRHLAGLTDFFRRLAQDGLVPDGSLSFISAA
;
A
#
# COMPACT_ATOMS: atom_id res chain seq x y z
N MET A 1 -23.73 4.93 -2.71
CA MET A 1 -22.60 4.09 -2.24
C MET A 1 -21.41 5.00 -1.96
N ARG A 2 -20.58 4.67 -0.98
CA ARG A 2 -19.37 5.44 -0.63
C ARG A 2 -18.12 4.62 -0.94
N LEU A 3 -17.16 5.23 -1.65
CA LEU A 3 -15.89 4.64 -2.09
C LEU A 3 -14.74 5.33 -1.37
N GLY A 4 -13.95 4.55 -0.63
CA GLY A 4 -12.73 5.04 0.01
C GLY A 4 -11.58 5.20 -1.00
N ARG A 5 -10.86 6.33 -0.91
CA ARG A 5 -9.73 6.67 -1.77
C ARG A 5 -8.52 7.13 -0.94
N ILE A 6 -7.38 6.52 -1.16
CA ILE A 6 -6.10 7.00 -0.66
C ILE A 6 -5.59 8.10 -1.62
N PRO A 7 -5.31 9.33 -1.17
CA PRO A 7 -4.92 10.45 -2.05
C PRO A 7 -3.42 10.46 -2.39
N TRP A 8 -2.77 9.28 -2.45
CA TRP A 8 -1.35 9.15 -2.78
C TRP A 8 -1.11 8.93 -4.27
N ILE A 9 0.11 9.20 -4.72
CA ILE A 9 0.55 9.07 -6.12
C ILE A 9 0.23 7.68 -6.68
N ASN A 10 0.41 6.61 -5.90
CA ASN A 10 0.13 5.24 -6.35
C ASN A 10 -1.33 4.96 -6.74
N CYS A 11 -2.26 5.79 -6.33
CA CYS A 11 -3.67 5.67 -6.70
C CYS A 11 -4.06 6.48 -7.94
N TYR A 12 -3.17 7.33 -8.46
CA TYR A 12 -3.49 8.19 -9.62
C TYR A 12 -3.94 7.41 -10.85
N PRO A 13 -3.32 6.27 -11.25
CA PRO A 13 -3.81 5.52 -12.39
C PRO A 13 -5.23 4.95 -12.22
N ILE A 14 -5.64 4.67 -10.98
CA ILE A 14 -6.98 4.14 -10.71
C ILE A 14 -8.05 5.24 -10.73
N TYR A 15 -7.71 6.45 -10.28
CA TYR A 15 -8.70 7.53 -10.13
C TYR A 15 -8.54 8.66 -11.15
N GLY A 16 -7.50 8.65 -11.97
CA GLY A 16 -7.15 9.77 -12.85
C GLY A 16 -8.22 10.13 -13.89
N ALA A 17 -8.88 9.16 -14.49
CA ALA A 17 -9.99 9.39 -15.43
C ALA A 17 -11.25 9.86 -14.70
N ILE A 18 -11.51 9.35 -13.49
CA ILE A 18 -12.64 9.73 -12.63
C ILE A 18 -12.49 11.19 -12.19
N ASP A 19 -11.30 11.58 -11.73
CA ASP A 19 -11.00 12.94 -11.27
C ASP A 19 -11.15 14.00 -12.37
N ARG A 20 -10.97 13.58 -13.61
CA ARG A 20 -11.15 14.44 -14.81
C ARG A 20 -12.55 14.44 -15.37
N GLY A 21 -13.47 13.69 -14.76
CA GLY A 21 -14.84 13.53 -15.26
C GLY A 21 -14.96 12.74 -16.57
N LEU A 22 -13.92 12.02 -16.97
CA LEU A 22 -13.93 11.16 -18.17
C LEU A 22 -14.70 9.86 -17.93
N ILE A 23 -14.72 9.41 -16.68
CA ILE A 23 -15.47 8.23 -16.25
C ILE A 23 -16.30 8.62 -15.02
N GLU A 24 -17.61 8.49 -15.15
CA GLU A 24 -18.54 8.76 -14.06
C GLU A 24 -18.74 7.50 -13.20
N VAL A 25 -18.72 7.68 -11.88
CA VAL A 25 -19.01 6.67 -10.89
C VAL A 25 -20.19 7.07 -10.01
N SER A 26 -21.16 6.17 -9.82
CA SER A 26 -22.32 6.40 -8.94
C SER A 26 -21.93 6.15 -7.47
N ALA A 27 -20.87 6.80 -7.00
CA ALA A 27 -20.36 6.68 -5.64
C ALA A 27 -19.85 8.04 -5.13
N GLU A 28 -20.10 8.34 -3.86
CA GLU A 28 -19.42 9.42 -3.14
C GLU A 28 -17.99 8.97 -2.82
N ILE A 29 -16.99 9.72 -3.27
CA ILE A 29 -15.58 9.42 -2.99
C ILE A 29 -15.20 10.08 -1.66
N VAL A 30 -14.71 9.25 -0.72
CA VAL A 30 -14.23 9.67 0.60
C VAL A 30 -12.73 9.49 0.66
N SER A 31 -12.00 10.59 0.74
CA SER A 31 -10.54 10.57 0.86
C SER A 31 -10.10 10.42 2.32
N GLY A 32 -9.04 9.67 2.54
CA GLY A 32 -8.45 9.45 3.86
C GLY A 32 -7.15 8.66 3.79
N THR A 33 -6.43 8.60 4.91
CA THR A 33 -5.26 7.72 5.04
C THR A 33 -5.67 6.24 4.95
N ALA A 34 -4.72 5.36 4.63
CA ALA A 34 -5.01 3.92 4.56
C ALA A 34 -5.61 3.38 5.87
N SER A 35 -5.15 3.86 7.02
CA SER A 35 -5.67 3.45 8.32
C SER A 35 -7.11 3.93 8.56
N GLU A 36 -7.39 5.20 8.27
CA GLU A 36 -8.75 5.78 8.40
C GLU A 36 -9.77 5.06 7.49
N LEU A 37 -9.38 4.79 6.23
CA LEU A 37 -10.26 4.10 5.29
C LEU A 37 -10.52 2.64 5.69
N ASN A 38 -9.52 1.95 6.25
CA ASN A 38 -9.70 0.62 6.82
C ASN A 38 -10.75 0.66 7.95
N ASP A 39 -10.62 1.62 8.87
CA ASP A 39 -11.54 1.74 10.01
C ASP A 39 -12.97 2.12 9.54
N LEU A 40 -13.10 3.02 8.56
CA LEU A 40 -14.39 3.40 7.97
C LEU A 40 -15.06 2.23 7.22
N LEU A 41 -14.29 1.41 6.50
CA LEU A 41 -14.83 0.22 5.83
C LEU A 41 -15.28 -0.82 6.86
N ALA A 42 -14.47 -1.09 7.88
CA ALA A 42 -14.80 -2.04 8.94
C ALA A 42 -16.08 -1.60 9.70
N ALA A 43 -16.23 -0.31 9.97
CA ALA A 43 -17.40 0.27 10.61
C ALA A 43 -18.66 0.34 9.72
N GLY A 44 -18.56 0.01 8.41
CA GLY A 44 -19.68 0.09 7.47
C GLY A 44 -19.97 1.50 6.96
N ALA A 45 -19.14 2.47 7.27
CA ALA A 45 -19.26 3.84 6.77
C ALA A 45 -18.83 3.95 5.28
N LEU A 46 -18.08 2.98 4.77
CA LEU A 46 -17.80 2.80 3.34
C LEU A 46 -18.33 1.44 2.89
N GLN A 47 -18.69 1.32 1.62
CA GLN A 47 -19.09 0.05 1.00
C GLN A 47 -17.96 -0.58 0.20
N VAL A 48 -17.09 0.23 -0.41
CA VAL A 48 -15.90 -0.21 -1.15
C VAL A 48 -14.73 0.69 -0.78
N SER A 49 -13.54 0.14 -0.65
CA SER A 49 -12.31 0.91 -0.42
C SER A 49 -11.08 0.17 -0.90
N ALA A 50 -10.04 0.93 -1.29
CA ALA A 50 -8.68 0.44 -1.21
C ALA A 50 -8.34 0.21 0.26
N VAL A 51 -7.89 -0.98 0.62
CA VAL A 51 -7.49 -1.35 1.98
C VAL A 51 -6.12 -2.03 1.97
N SER A 52 -5.40 -1.94 3.07
CA SER A 52 -4.15 -2.66 3.19
C SER A 52 -4.38 -4.17 3.13
N ALA A 53 -3.44 -4.94 2.57
CA ALA A 53 -3.57 -6.39 2.47
C ALA A 53 -3.81 -7.04 3.85
N VAL A 54 -3.16 -6.54 4.90
CA VAL A 54 -3.36 -7.01 6.29
C VAL A 54 -4.76 -6.69 6.81
N GLU A 55 -5.35 -5.56 6.43
CA GLU A 55 -6.75 -5.26 6.79
C GLU A 55 -7.70 -6.31 6.23
N TYR A 56 -7.53 -6.66 4.95
CA TYR A 56 -8.29 -7.74 4.35
C TYR A 56 -8.08 -9.06 5.11
N ALA A 57 -6.83 -9.46 5.38
CA ALA A 57 -6.54 -10.71 6.08
C ALA A 57 -7.22 -10.80 7.46
N ARG A 58 -7.24 -9.69 8.21
CA ARG A 58 -7.87 -9.63 9.55
C ARG A 58 -9.39 -9.71 9.50
N ASN A 59 -9.99 -9.22 8.43
CA ASN A 59 -11.44 -9.06 8.28
C ASN A 59 -12.00 -9.78 7.05
N ALA A 60 -11.35 -10.84 6.56
CA ALA A 60 -11.74 -11.57 5.35
C ALA A 60 -13.19 -12.08 5.37
N ALA A 61 -13.73 -12.39 6.54
CA ALA A 61 -15.13 -12.77 6.71
C ALA A 61 -16.13 -11.65 6.40
N MET A 62 -15.70 -10.38 6.43
CA MET A 62 -16.54 -9.20 6.20
C MET A 62 -16.48 -8.68 4.77
N TYR A 63 -15.47 -9.11 4.00
CA TYR A 63 -15.16 -8.50 2.71
C TYR A 63 -15.16 -9.50 1.55
N HIS A 64 -15.40 -8.95 0.35
CA HIS A 64 -15.04 -9.56 -0.92
C HIS A 64 -13.97 -8.71 -1.58
N LEU A 65 -12.97 -9.34 -2.20
CA LEU A 65 -12.00 -8.67 -3.05
C LEU A 65 -12.63 -8.28 -4.40
N LEU A 66 -12.26 -7.12 -4.92
CA LEU A 66 -12.50 -6.78 -6.30
C LEU A 66 -11.41 -7.47 -7.14
N PRO A 67 -11.79 -8.31 -8.13
CA PRO A 67 -10.81 -8.99 -8.98
C PRO A 67 -9.93 -8.01 -9.75
N ASP A 68 -8.70 -8.44 -10.05
CA ASP A 68 -7.78 -7.71 -10.92
C ASP A 68 -7.57 -6.22 -10.57
N LEU A 69 -7.60 -5.88 -9.27
CA LEU A 69 -7.39 -4.52 -8.81
C LEU A 69 -6.61 -4.51 -7.49
N ALA A 70 -5.37 -4.03 -7.52
CA ALA A 70 -4.47 -3.98 -6.37
C ALA A 70 -3.37 -2.91 -6.54
N ILE A 71 -2.57 -2.69 -5.51
CA ILE A 71 -1.27 -2.00 -5.58
C ILE A 71 -0.20 -3.03 -5.28
N THR A 72 0.62 -3.35 -6.26
CA THR A 72 1.59 -4.44 -6.19
C THR A 72 2.94 -4.04 -6.79
N CYS A 73 3.97 -4.83 -6.52
CA CYS A 73 5.27 -4.72 -7.18
C CYS A 73 5.91 -6.10 -7.38
N ASP A 74 6.73 -6.25 -8.39
CA ASP A 74 7.55 -7.46 -8.61
C ASP A 74 9.04 -7.13 -8.50
N GLY A 75 9.46 -6.65 -7.37
CA GLY A 75 10.77 -6.10 -7.03
C GLY A 75 10.63 -4.85 -6.18
N PRO A 76 11.44 -3.80 -6.39
CA PRO A 76 11.35 -2.57 -5.60
C PRO A 76 9.98 -1.90 -5.75
N VAL A 77 9.47 -1.32 -4.66
CA VAL A 77 8.22 -0.54 -4.63
C VAL A 77 8.48 0.97 -4.58
N HIS A 78 9.68 1.38 -4.17
CA HIS A 78 10.15 2.76 -3.97
C HIS A 78 9.43 3.57 -2.89
N SER A 79 8.19 3.21 -2.55
CA SER A 79 7.35 3.92 -1.58
C SER A 79 7.12 3.19 -0.27
N VAL A 80 7.82 2.10 0.00
CA VAL A 80 7.80 1.38 1.29
C VAL A 80 9.23 1.03 1.63
N VAL A 81 9.89 1.93 2.35
CA VAL A 81 11.35 1.90 2.54
C VAL A 81 11.71 2.01 4.01
N LEU A 82 12.60 1.13 4.45
CA LEU A 82 13.30 1.28 5.71
C LEU A 82 14.53 2.16 5.48
N PHE A 83 14.48 3.38 5.97
CA PHE A 83 15.60 4.32 5.99
C PHE A 83 16.41 4.11 7.26
N SER A 84 17.72 3.88 7.16
CA SER A 84 18.55 3.55 8.31
C SER A 84 19.84 4.37 8.35
N LYS A 85 20.26 4.71 9.57
CA LYS A 85 21.53 5.39 9.87
C LYS A 85 22.70 4.41 9.97
N ARG A 86 22.41 3.11 9.97
CA ARG A 86 23.38 2.02 10.08
C ARG A 86 23.00 0.81 9.21
N PRO A 87 23.89 -0.13 8.95
CA PRO A 87 23.57 -1.38 8.26
C PRO A 87 22.45 -2.15 8.95
N VAL A 88 21.59 -2.83 8.16
CA VAL A 88 20.40 -3.54 8.68
C VAL A 88 20.76 -4.62 9.70
N ASN A 89 21.84 -5.35 9.45
CA ASN A 89 22.34 -6.41 10.35
C ASN A 89 22.78 -5.90 11.72
N GLU A 90 22.97 -4.60 11.89
CA GLU A 90 23.34 -3.94 13.14
C GLU A 90 22.13 -3.37 13.91
N LEU A 91 20.90 -3.52 13.40
CA LEU A 91 19.72 -2.95 14.02
C LEU A 91 19.19 -3.72 15.25
N SER A 92 19.76 -4.86 15.60
CA SER A 92 19.36 -5.57 16.83
C SER A 92 19.58 -4.71 18.07
N GLY A 93 18.51 -4.54 18.87
CA GLY A 93 18.52 -3.68 20.08
C GLY A 93 18.41 -2.18 19.80
N HIS A 94 18.45 -1.76 18.54
CA HIS A 94 18.32 -0.37 18.12
C HIS A 94 16.88 0.02 17.80
N THR A 95 16.57 1.31 17.89
CA THR A 95 15.21 1.83 17.71
C THR A 95 14.87 1.99 16.24
N VAL A 96 13.81 1.31 15.82
CA VAL A 96 13.17 1.47 14.50
C VAL A 96 11.81 2.13 14.69
N LEU A 97 11.63 3.34 14.14
CA LEU A 97 10.35 4.01 14.12
C LEU A 97 9.44 3.40 13.05
N LEU A 98 8.19 3.17 13.40
CA LEU A 98 7.15 2.65 12.50
C LEU A 98 6.13 3.74 12.20
N SER A 99 5.78 3.92 10.93
CA SER A 99 4.67 4.80 10.55
C SER A 99 3.34 4.22 11.00
N ALA A 100 2.57 4.98 11.78
CA ALA A 100 1.25 4.56 12.28
C ALA A 100 0.22 4.31 11.15
N SER A 101 0.47 4.80 9.94
CA SER A 101 -0.47 4.75 8.82
C SER A 101 -0.43 3.47 7.98
N SER A 102 0.49 2.52 8.27
CA SER A 102 0.65 1.31 7.43
C SER A 102 0.67 0.01 8.22
N ARG A 103 -0.44 -0.71 8.18
CA ARG A 103 -0.54 -2.04 8.81
C ARG A 103 0.25 -3.11 8.05
N THR A 104 0.15 -3.14 6.72
CA THR A 104 0.84 -4.15 5.88
C THR A 104 2.34 -4.00 5.92
N SER A 105 2.88 -2.78 5.76
CA SER A 105 4.33 -2.55 5.72
C SER A 105 5.01 -2.83 7.06
N ILE A 106 4.32 -2.56 8.19
CA ILE A 106 4.81 -2.91 9.53
C ILE A 106 4.97 -4.43 9.65
N LEU A 107 3.94 -5.21 9.32
CA LEU A 107 4.01 -6.67 9.43
C LEU A 107 4.98 -7.28 8.42
N LEU A 108 5.14 -6.69 7.23
CA LEU A 108 6.18 -7.10 6.30
C LEU A 108 7.58 -6.87 6.90
N LEU A 109 7.83 -5.69 7.50
CA LEU A 109 9.10 -5.41 8.16
C LEU A 109 9.37 -6.39 9.31
N GLU A 110 8.36 -6.69 10.13
CA GLU A 110 8.48 -7.66 11.23
C GLU A 110 8.84 -9.07 10.72
N LEU A 111 8.22 -9.54 9.62
CA LEU A 111 8.58 -10.80 9.00
C LEU A 111 10.02 -10.79 8.48
N LEU A 112 10.43 -9.72 7.79
CA LEU A 112 11.78 -9.59 7.25
C LEU A 112 12.83 -9.56 8.36
N THR A 113 12.62 -8.79 9.42
CA THR A 113 13.55 -8.71 10.56
C THR A 113 13.69 -10.06 11.26
N ARG A 114 12.58 -10.78 11.45
CA ARG A 114 12.54 -12.05 12.17
C ARG A 114 13.07 -13.22 11.35
N HIS A 115 12.62 -13.37 10.11
CA HIS A 115 12.83 -14.60 9.34
C HIS A 115 13.86 -14.48 8.22
N ARG A 116 14.15 -13.27 7.72
CA ARG A 116 15.13 -13.05 6.66
C ARG A 116 16.44 -12.49 7.18
N TRP A 117 16.37 -11.43 8.00
CA TRP A 117 17.59 -10.77 8.53
C TRP A 117 18.02 -11.31 9.88
N ASN A 118 17.15 -12.05 10.58
CA ASN A 118 17.39 -12.63 11.90
C ASN A 118 17.91 -11.60 12.93
N ILE A 119 17.25 -10.43 12.97
CA ILE A 119 17.53 -9.33 13.89
C ILE A 119 16.33 -9.04 14.77
N ARG A 120 16.57 -8.36 15.91
CA ARG A 120 15.53 -8.00 16.89
C ARG A 120 15.63 -6.52 17.25
N PRO A 121 15.15 -5.61 16.40
CA PRO A 121 15.11 -4.19 16.71
C PRO A 121 14.05 -3.90 17.79
N GLN A 122 14.16 -2.72 18.40
CA GLN A 122 13.13 -2.16 19.27
C GLN A 122 12.22 -1.29 18.43
N TYR A 123 10.92 -1.59 18.39
CA TYR A 123 9.98 -0.82 17.61
C TYR A 123 9.33 0.28 18.45
N ALA A 124 9.24 1.48 17.89
CA ALA A 124 8.49 2.60 18.44
C ALA A 124 7.58 3.16 17.33
N THR A 125 6.35 3.52 17.67
CA THR A 125 5.41 4.07 16.71
C THR A 125 5.50 5.58 16.71
N ALA A 126 5.62 6.18 15.53
CA ALA A 126 5.57 7.62 15.34
C ALA A 126 4.49 7.97 14.30
N ARG A 127 3.87 9.15 14.45
CA ARG A 127 3.10 9.73 13.36
C ARG A 127 4.10 10.32 12.36
N ALA A 128 4.33 9.60 11.27
CA ALA A 128 5.25 9.99 10.21
C ALA A 128 4.47 10.05 8.89
N GLU A 129 3.75 11.13 8.71
CA GLU A 129 3.12 11.47 7.43
C GLU A 129 4.04 12.39 6.63
N ALA A 130 3.78 12.52 5.32
CA ALA A 130 4.64 13.28 4.41
C ALA A 130 4.93 14.70 4.88
N ASN A 131 4.02 15.31 5.63
CA ASN A 131 4.13 16.67 6.14
C ASN A 131 4.99 16.79 7.41
N ASP A 132 5.45 15.66 7.98
CA ASP A 132 6.11 15.61 9.29
C ASP A 132 7.54 15.05 9.25
N LEU A 133 8.19 14.99 8.09
CA LEU A 133 9.55 14.46 7.97
C LEU A 133 10.57 15.19 8.87
N ALA A 134 10.38 16.50 9.10
CA ALA A 134 11.21 17.27 10.01
C ALA A 134 11.00 16.82 11.47
N THR A 135 9.76 16.61 11.90
CA THR A 135 9.42 16.09 13.23
C THR A 135 9.97 14.67 13.41
N LEU A 136 9.85 13.83 12.37
CA LEU A 136 10.41 12.49 12.37
C LEU A 136 11.92 12.49 12.57
N ALA A 137 12.63 13.38 11.86
CA ALA A 137 14.08 13.50 11.97
C ALA A 137 14.54 13.92 13.38
N ALA A 138 13.70 14.66 14.13
CA ALA A 138 13.98 15.12 15.49
C ALA A 138 13.79 14.02 16.55
N LEU A 139 13.05 12.94 16.25
CA LEU A 139 12.86 11.85 17.19
C LEU A 139 14.13 10.98 17.30
N PRO A 140 14.47 10.47 18.49
CA PRO A 140 15.60 9.55 18.64
C PRO A 140 15.26 8.21 17.96
N HIS A 141 16.03 7.85 16.92
CA HIS A 141 15.92 6.58 16.21
C HIS A 141 17.18 6.23 15.43
N ASP A 142 17.36 4.96 15.15
CA ASP A 142 18.42 4.43 14.29
C ASP A 142 17.93 4.14 12.87
N ALA A 143 16.66 3.74 12.74
CA ALA A 143 16.00 3.56 11.45
C ALA A 143 14.53 3.96 11.52
N VAL A 144 13.91 4.19 10.36
CA VAL A 144 12.49 4.53 10.24
C VAL A 144 11.88 3.87 9.02
N LEU A 145 10.72 3.25 9.19
CA LEU A 145 9.87 2.78 8.10
C LEU A 145 8.99 3.92 7.61
N VAL A 146 9.18 4.34 6.36
CA VAL A 146 8.38 5.40 5.73
C VAL A 146 7.63 4.83 4.54
N ILE A 147 6.39 5.29 4.35
CA ILE A 147 5.52 4.80 3.27
C ILE A 147 4.94 5.93 2.44
N GLY A 148 4.46 5.58 1.23
CA GLY A 148 3.79 6.50 0.31
C GLY A 148 4.71 7.60 -0.21
N ASP A 149 4.12 8.75 -0.51
CA ASP A 149 4.80 9.89 -1.11
C ASP A 149 5.96 10.43 -0.24
N ALA A 150 5.85 10.28 1.09
CA ALA A 150 6.91 10.62 2.03
C ALA A 150 8.20 9.84 1.79
N ALA A 151 8.11 8.56 1.41
CA ALA A 151 9.27 7.74 1.11
C ALA A 151 9.98 8.23 -0.16
N LEU A 152 9.22 8.68 -1.18
CA LEU A 152 9.77 9.27 -2.40
C LEU A 152 10.54 10.57 -2.10
N HIS A 153 10.00 11.44 -1.24
CA HIS A 153 10.69 12.64 -0.78
C HIS A 153 11.97 12.33 -0.01
N LEU A 154 11.90 11.38 0.93
CA LEU A 154 13.01 11.05 1.80
C LEU A 154 14.13 10.30 1.05
N SER A 155 13.84 9.73 -0.12
CA SER A 155 14.82 8.99 -0.93
C SER A 155 16.02 9.84 -1.38
N ALA A 156 15.91 11.16 -1.40
CA ALA A 156 17.02 12.09 -1.68
C ALA A 156 17.81 12.51 -0.42
N SER A 157 17.38 12.15 0.79
CA SER A 157 17.97 12.62 2.04
C SER A 157 19.30 11.95 2.34
N ALA A 158 20.34 12.75 2.63
CA ALA A 158 21.65 12.27 3.08
C ALA A 158 21.64 11.79 4.55
N ALA A 159 20.57 12.05 5.31
CA ALA A 159 20.47 11.65 6.72
C ALA A 159 20.39 10.13 6.92
N TYR A 160 20.01 9.38 5.88
CA TYR A 160 19.89 7.94 5.91
C TYR A 160 20.75 7.32 4.79
N PRO A 161 22.00 6.91 5.10
CA PRO A 161 22.90 6.33 4.11
C PRO A 161 22.46 4.94 3.65
N VAL A 162 21.65 4.23 4.44
CA VAL A 162 21.12 2.90 4.10
C VAL A 162 19.62 3.00 3.80
N ARG A 163 19.21 2.47 2.67
CA ARG A 163 17.82 2.40 2.22
C ARG A 163 17.51 0.98 1.82
N VAL A 164 16.45 0.42 2.39
CA VAL A 164 16.04 -0.95 2.14
C VAL A 164 14.59 -0.93 1.68
N ASP A 165 14.37 -1.23 0.42
CA ASP A 165 13.05 -1.34 -0.18
C ASP A 165 12.42 -2.68 0.23
N LEU A 166 11.25 -2.64 0.88
CA LEU A 166 10.65 -3.86 1.41
C LEU A 166 10.03 -4.74 0.32
N GLY A 167 9.66 -4.18 -0.83
CA GLY A 167 9.20 -4.95 -1.98
C GLY A 167 10.35 -5.74 -2.61
N GLU A 168 11.51 -5.10 -2.80
CA GLU A 168 12.73 -5.74 -3.28
C GLU A 168 13.18 -6.87 -2.33
N GLU A 169 13.16 -6.64 -1.03
CA GLU A 169 13.53 -7.63 -0.02
C GLU A 169 12.58 -8.82 0.01
N TRP A 170 11.28 -8.58 -0.13
CA TRP A 170 10.29 -9.65 -0.28
C TRP A 170 10.56 -10.49 -1.52
N LYS A 171 10.77 -9.83 -2.67
CA LYS A 171 11.08 -10.50 -3.94
C LYS A 171 12.36 -11.33 -3.85
N ALA A 172 13.43 -10.79 -3.27
CA ALA A 172 14.69 -11.49 -3.08
C ALA A 172 14.57 -12.68 -2.11
N TRP A 173 13.64 -12.63 -1.14
CA TRP A 173 13.40 -13.72 -0.18
C TRP A 173 12.52 -14.82 -0.72
N THR A 174 11.44 -14.47 -1.44
CA THR A 174 10.39 -15.43 -1.80
C THR A 174 10.33 -15.76 -3.29
N GLY A 175 10.92 -14.92 -4.15
CA GLY A 175 10.76 -15.00 -5.61
C GLY A 175 9.40 -14.50 -6.12
N LEU A 176 8.48 -14.09 -5.22
CA LEU A 176 7.11 -13.70 -5.54
C LEU A 176 6.95 -12.17 -5.57
N PRO A 177 5.97 -11.63 -6.32
CA PRO A 177 5.56 -10.24 -6.19
C PRO A 177 4.93 -9.97 -4.82
N PHE A 178 4.88 -8.70 -4.40
CA PHE A 178 4.23 -8.28 -3.16
C PHE A 178 2.96 -7.47 -3.42
N VAL A 179 1.92 -7.71 -2.62
CA VAL A 179 0.63 -6.99 -2.67
C VAL A 179 0.49 -6.13 -1.42
N PHE A 180 0.56 -4.80 -1.59
CA PHE A 180 0.45 -3.84 -0.49
C PHE A 180 -0.98 -3.51 -0.14
N ALA A 181 -1.81 -3.30 -1.16
CA ALA A 181 -3.21 -2.95 -1.01
C ALA A 181 -4.08 -3.68 -2.04
N VAL A 182 -5.32 -3.92 -1.66
CA VAL A 182 -6.36 -4.52 -2.49
C VAL A 182 -7.60 -3.65 -2.43
N TRP A 183 -8.47 -3.75 -3.43
CA TRP A 183 -9.81 -3.17 -3.32
C TRP A 183 -10.75 -4.21 -2.73
N ALA A 184 -11.44 -3.84 -1.67
CA ALA A 184 -12.39 -4.68 -0.96
C ALA A 184 -13.76 -4.03 -0.90
N ALA A 185 -14.80 -4.85 -1.06
CA ALA A 185 -16.19 -4.49 -0.85
C ALA A 185 -16.73 -5.20 0.38
N ARG A 186 -17.56 -4.55 1.15
CA ARG A 186 -18.30 -5.20 2.22
C ARG A 186 -19.27 -6.24 1.64
N ARG A 187 -19.42 -7.37 2.33
CA ARG A 187 -20.34 -8.45 1.90
C ARG A 187 -21.81 -8.04 1.93
N ASP A 188 -22.17 -7.06 2.76
CA ASP A 188 -23.52 -6.50 2.86
C ASP A 188 -23.79 -5.36 1.85
N ALA A 189 -22.81 -4.98 1.04
CA ALA A 189 -23.02 -4.00 -0.04
C ALA A 189 -23.81 -4.60 -1.21
N ALA A 190 -24.62 -3.76 -1.88
CA ALA A 190 -25.42 -4.19 -3.02
C ALA A 190 -24.56 -4.68 -4.19
N GLY A 191 -24.59 -5.98 -4.48
CA GLY A 191 -23.68 -6.64 -5.42
C GLY A 191 -23.66 -6.02 -6.82
N GLY A 192 -24.81 -5.69 -7.40
CA GLY A 192 -24.89 -5.04 -8.72
C GLY A 192 -24.23 -3.66 -8.76
N ALA A 193 -24.37 -2.86 -7.69
CA ALA A 193 -23.71 -1.57 -7.60
C ALA A 193 -22.20 -1.70 -7.42
N VAL A 194 -21.74 -2.70 -6.66
CA VAL A 194 -20.30 -3.01 -6.51
C VAL A 194 -19.69 -3.48 -7.82
N ALA A 195 -20.36 -4.37 -8.56
CA ALA A 195 -19.89 -4.85 -9.85
C ALA A 195 -19.78 -3.71 -10.89
N SER A 196 -20.78 -2.81 -10.95
CA SER A 196 -20.74 -1.63 -11.81
C SER A 196 -19.59 -0.69 -11.44
N LEU A 197 -19.38 -0.43 -10.15
CA LEU A 197 -18.23 0.38 -9.68
C LEU A 197 -16.89 -0.27 -10.03
N HIS A 198 -16.76 -1.58 -9.82
CA HIS A 198 -15.55 -2.32 -10.14
C HIS A 198 -15.19 -2.16 -11.63
N GLN A 199 -16.18 -2.33 -12.53
CA GLN A 199 -15.95 -2.14 -13.96
C GLN A 199 -15.43 -0.73 -14.27
N LYS A 200 -16.01 0.30 -13.65
CA LYS A 200 -15.56 1.70 -13.81
C LYS A 200 -14.14 1.95 -13.29
N LEU A 201 -13.76 1.31 -12.18
CA LEU A 201 -12.39 1.38 -11.67
C LEU A 201 -11.39 0.71 -12.62
N LEU A 202 -11.75 -0.43 -13.24
CA LEU A 202 -10.92 -1.09 -14.25
C LEU A 202 -10.78 -0.24 -15.53
N GLU A 203 -11.87 0.38 -16.00
CA GLU A 203 -11.84 1.32 -17.13
C GLU A 203 -10.93 2.53 -16.81
N SER A 204 -11.03 3.10 -15.60
CA SER A 204 -10.21 4.23 -15.16
C SER A 204 -8.74 3.84 -15.04
N ARG A 205 -8.43 2.63 -14.52
CA ARG A 205 -7.07 2.09 -14.50
C ARG A 205 -6.49 1.95 -15.90
N ALA A 206 -7.26 1.40 -16.83
CA ALA A 206 -6.79 1.23 -18.22
C ALA A 206 -6.44 2.58 -18.86
N TRP A 207 -7.29 3.59 -18.64
CA TRP A 207 -7.00 4.96 -19.07
C TRP A 207 -5.72 5.49 -18.38
N GLY A 208 -5.62 5.35 -17.06
CA GLY A 208 -4.49 5.86 -16.28
C GLY A 208 -3.16 5.26 -16.71
N LEU A 209 -3.11 3.95 -16.98
CA LEU A 209 -1.89 3.28 -17.44
C LEU A 209 -1.45 3.75 -18.84
N SER A 210 -2.37 4.24 -19.66
CA SER A 210 -2.05 4.84 -20.96
C SER A 210 -1.69 6.33 -20.91
N HIS A 211 -1.80 6.98 -19.70
CA HIS A 211 -1.59 8.41 -19.51
C HIS A 211 -0.62 8.70 -18.34
N LEU A 212 0.39 7.84 -18.14
CA LEU A 212 1.30 7.95 -16.98
C LEU A 212 2.11 9.26 -16.98
N ASP A 213 2.46 9.82 -18.13
CA ASP A 213 3.19 11.09 -18.22
C ASP A 213 2.34 12.24 -17.67
N GLU A 214 1.06 12.29 -18.06
CA GLU A 214 0.11 13.29 -17.56
C GLU A 214 -0.13 13.16 -16.06
N LEU A 215 -0.26 11.92 -15.58
CA LEU A 215 -0.45 11.62 -14.16
C LEU A 215 0.79 11.94 -13.33
N ALA A 216 2.00 11.71 -13.87
CA ALA A 216 3.25 12.05 -13.23
C ALA A 216 3.43 13.56 -13.09
N ALA A 217 3.10 14.33 -14.13
CA ALA A 217 3.12 15.80 -14.07
C ALA A 217 2.14 16.34 -13.02
N ALA A 218 0.91 15.79 -12.97
CA ALA A 218 -0.08 16.14 -11.97
C ALA A 218 0.37 15.75 -10.55
N ALA A 219 0.99 14.59 -10.38
CA ALA A 219 1.54 14.14 -9.11
C ALA A 219 2.66 15.07 -8.62
N ALA A 220 3.59 15.43 -9.50
CA ALA A 220 4.67 16.36 -9.19
C ALA A 220 4.15 17.71 -8.74
N HIS A 221 3.15 18.25 -9.44
CA HIS A 221 2.51 19.53 -9.09
C HIS A 221 1.86 19.48 -7.70
N ASN A 222 1.14 18.39 -7.40
CA ASN A 222 0.35 18.27 -6.16
C ASN A 222 1.20 17.91 -4.93
N THR A 223 2.29 17.18 -5.11
CA THR A 223 3.09 16.63 -3.99
C THR A 223 4.46 17.28 -3.83
N GLY A 224 4.98 17.94 -4.87
CA GLY A 224 6.35 18.45 -4.88
C GLY A 224 7.43 17.38 -5.11
N VAL A 225 7.07 16.13 -5.35
CA VAL A 225 8.01 15.09 -5.80
C VAL A 225 8.39 15.40 -7.25
N ALA A 226 9.68 15.29 -7.60
CA ALA A 226 10.11 15.57 -8.97
C ALA A 226 9.39 14.69 -10.01
N GLU A 227 8.93 15.27 -11.11
CA GLU A 227 8.14 14.56 -12.14
C GLU A 227 8.82 13.30 -12.66
N PRO A 228 10.14 13.25 -12.96
CA PRO A 228 10.80 12.01 -13.36
C PRO A 228 10.71 10.90 -12.30
N VAL A 229 10.72 11.26 -11.01
CA VAL A 229 10.55 10.32 -9.90
C VAL A 229 9.13 9.80 -9.86
N CYS A 230 8.12 10.67 -9.99
CA CYS A 230 6.71 10.28 -10.08
C CYS A 230 6.49 9.34 -11.26
N ARG A 231 7.05 9.65 -12.43
CA ARG A 231 6.90 8.84 -13.64
C ARG A 231 7.51 7.45 -13.48
N ALA A 232 8.75 7.38 -13.00
CA ALA A 232 9.43 6.10 -12.76
C ALA A 232 8.70 5.26 -11.70
N TYR A 233 8.18 5.89 -10.66
CA TYR A 233 7.40 5.25 -9.61
C TYR A 233 6.11 4.64 -10.16
N LEU A 234 5.31 5.40 -10.90
CA LEU A 234 4.06 4.92 -11.49
C LEU A 234 4.27 3.79 -12.50
N ASP A 235 5.36 3.84 -13.27
CA ASP A 235 5.72 2.83 -14.26
C ASP A 235 6.17 1.50 -13.62
N ASN A 236 6.75 1.57 -12.42
CA ASN A 236 7.27 0.41 -11.70
C ASN A 236 6.19 -0.36 -10.92
N LEU A 237 5.07 0.27 -10.61
CA LEU A 237 3.96 -0.38 -9.91
C LEU A 237 3.13 -1.24 -10.87
N ASP A 238 2.58 -2.34 -10.33
CA ASP A 238 1.55 -3.12 -11.02
C ASP A 238 0.22 -2.93 -10.28
N TYR A 239 -0.84 -2.81 -11.06
CA TYR A 239 -2.20 -2.53 -10.58
C TYR A 239 -3.14 -3.71 -10.77
N ALA A 240 -2.64 -4.83 -11.24
CA ALA A 240 -3.37 -6.07 -11.42
C ALA A 240 -3.33 -6.93 -10.15
N LEU A 241 -4.30 -7.82 -10.02
CA LEU A 241 -4.30 -8.89 -9.02
C LEU A 241 -4.32 -10.26 -9.75
N SER A 242 -3.25 -10.53 -10.49
CA SER A 242 -3.07 -11.76 -11.26
C SER A 242 -2.85 -12.98 -10.38
N TYR A 243 -2.87 -14.19 -10.94
CA TYR A 243 -2.54 -15.42 -10.21
C TYR A 243 -1.18 -15.37 -9.51
N ARG A 244 -0.19 -14.71 -10.13
CA ARG A 244 1.13 -14.54 -9.54
C ARG A 244 1.11 -13.61 -8.32
N HIS A 245 0.33 -12.54 -8.38
CA HIS A 245 0.10 -11.64 -7.23
C HIS A 245 -0.66 -12.36 -6.11
N LEU A 246 -1.66 -13.18 -6.47
CA LEU A 246 -2.39 -14.00 -5.48
C LEU A 246 -1.49 -15.02 -4.80
N ALA A 247 -0.51 -15.60 -5.51
CA ALA A 247 0.49 -16.48 -4.89
C ALA A 247 1.34 -15.72 -3.84
N GLY A 248 1.79 -14.49 -4.16
CA GLY A 248 2.52 -13.64 -3.23
C GLY A 248 1.67 -13.23 -2.02
N LEU A 249 0.44 -12.82 -2.25
CA LEU A 249 -0.51 -12.45 -1.20
C LEU A 249 -0.81 -13.62 -0.26
N THR A 250 -1.05 -14.82 -0.82
CA THR A 250 -1.32 -16.03 -0.04
C THR A 250 -0.08 -16.46 0.78
N ASP A 251 1.12 -16.39 0.20
CA ASP A 251 2.36 -16.68 0.94
C ASP A 251 2.58 -15.70 2.10
N PHE A 252 2.30 -14.41 1.88
CA PHE A 252 2.37 -13.40 2.92
C PHE A 252 1.39 -13.70 4.06
N PHE A 253 0.13 -13.98 3.76
CA PHE A 253 -0.89 -14.31 4.76
C PHE A 253 -0.55 -15.59 5.51
N ARG A 254 -0.07 -16.63 4.82
CA ARG A 254 0.38 -17.87 5.44
C ARG A 254 1.49 -17.65 6.47
N ARG A 255 2.49 -16.82 6.12
CA ARG A 255 3.59 -16.48 7.04
C ARG A 255 3.09 -15.70 8.25
N LEU A 256 2.21 -14.73 8.04
CA LEU A 256 1.60 -13.97 9.15
C LEU A 256 0.75 -14.86 10.07
N ALA A 257 -0.01 -15.81 9.50
CA ALA A 257 -0.80 -16.75 10.27
C ALA A 257 0.08 -17.71 11.09
N GLN A 258 1.20 -18.17 10.51
CA GLN A 258 2.20 -18.98 11.24
C GLN A 258 2.80 -18.24 12.44
N ASP A 259 2.97 -16.93 12.34
CA ASP A 259 3.43 -16.08 13.45
C ASP A 259 2.29 -15.62 14.38
N GLY A 260 1.03 -16.04 14.12
CA GLY A 260 -0.15 -15.65 14.92
C GLY A 260 -0.56 -14.17 14.77
N LEU A 261 -0.14 -13.49 13.71
CA LEU A 261 -0.36 -12.05 13.50
C LEU A 261 -1.68 -11.73 12.78
N VAL A 262 -2.19 -12.70 12.01
CA VAL A 262 -3.50 -12.64 11.34
C VAL A 262 -4.20 -13.99 11.44
N PRO A 263 -5.53 -14.05 11.31
CA PRO A 263 -6.23 -15.32 11.12
C PRO A 263 -5.79 -15.99 9.81
N ASP A 264 -5.89 -17.31 9.74
CA ASP A 264 -5.77 -18.05 8.48
C ASP A 264 -7.03 -17.78 7.64
N GLY A 265 -6.98 -16.76 6.79
CA GLY A 265 -8.10 -16.25 6.02
C GLY A 265 -8.07 -16.68 4.56
N SER A 266 -9.22 -17.14 4.04
CA SER A 266 -9.40 -17.44 2.63
C SER A 266 -9.63 -16.17 1.80
N LEU A 267 -9.14 -16.17 0.55
CA LEU A 267 -9.47 -15.13 -0.43
C LEU A 267 -10.91 -15.35 -0.95
N SER A 268 -11.72 -14.31 -0.90
CA SER A 268 -13.10 -14.31 -1.39
C SER A 268 -13.32 -13.12 -2.30
N PHE A 269 -13.83 -13.35 -3.50
CA PHE A 269 -14.03 -12.32 -4.52
C PHE A 269 -15.51 -12.00 -4.69
N ILE A 270 -15.82 -10.80 -5.21
CA ILE A 270 -17.16 -10.52 -5.72
C ILE A 270 -17.46 -11.49 -6.86
N SER A 271 -18.73 -11.89 -7.00
CA SER A 271 -19.17 -12.69 -8.15
C SER A 271 -19.00 -11.88 -9.43
N ALA A 272 -18.51 -12.51 -10.50
CA ALA A 272 -18.56 -11.94 -11.83
C ALA A 272 -20.04 -11.65 -12.18
N ALA A 273 -20.31 -10.47 -12.73
CA ALA A 273 -21.64 -10.09 -13.21
C ALA A 273 -21.99 -10.85 -14.47
#